data_31daf140647dfd57b1b83a8246049f31
#
_entry.id   31daf140647dfd57b1b83a8246049f31
#
_cell.length_a   1.000
_cell.length_b   1.000
_cell.length_c   1.000
_cell.angle_alpha   90.00
_cell.angle_beta   90.00
_cell.angle_gamma   90.00
#
_symmetry.space_group_name_H-M   'P 1'
#
loop_
_entity.id
_entity.type
_entity.pdbx_description
1 polymer ?
#
loop_
_entity_poly.entity_id
_entity_poly.type
_entity_poly.pdbx_seq_one_letter_code
_entity_poly.pdbx_strand_id
1 'polypeptide(L)'
;MTGGQEDRRKGRQEDKRTRGREDERYALLPSSLPPFFPSSPPPPGAVHIWYARLDPPDSAVAQCEQTLSADEWARLRRFHFARDARRYAVRRGVLRHLLGDYLAIPPAEVAFVYGPQQKPALAAPLAETGLHFNLSDSGEMAVYAFAAGQAIGVDIEEHRDYPDARQLAQRFFSPVEAEWLYAQPEPQTSLAFLRCWACKEAVVKALGDGLMAPLQEFTVAHWQSPPRLLWPAAAATEWSVHLLNPPANYSAALTTTRPITTIREQSFLFATLPNP
;
A
#
# COMPACT_ATOMS: atom_id res chain seq x y z
N MET A 1 58.78 15.81 10.36
CA MET A 1 57.70 16.27 9.49
C MET A 1 57.34 15.14 8.51
N THR A 2 56.51 14.22 8.93
CA THR A 2 55.90 13.19 8.05
C THR A 2 54.63 12.67 8.76
N GLY A 3 53.53 13.35 8.54
CA GLY A 3 52.28 12.99 9.15
C GLY A 3 51.10 13.72 8.50
N GLY A 4 50.90 13.53 7.18
CA GLY A 4 49.81 14.25 6.51
C GLY A 4 49.23 13.59 5.25
N GLN A 5 49.65 12.37 4.94
CA GLN A 5 49.19 11.71 3.69
C GLN A 5 48.37 10.42 3.90
N GLU A 6 48.29 9.84 5.08
CA GLU A 6 47.54 8.60 5.31
C GLU A 6 46.06 8.83 5.61
N ASP A 7 45.65 9.98 6.10
CA ASP A 7 44.28 10.24 6.50
C ASP A 7 43.33 10.56 5.34
N ARG A 8 43.86 10.97 4.18
CA ARG A 8 43.05 11.23 2.98
C ARG A 8 42.70 9.97 2.16
N ARG A 9 43.35 8.83 2.42
CA ARG A 9 43.06 7.58 1.72
C ARG A 9 41.97 6.75 2.41
N LYS A 10 41.78 6.88 3.72
CA LYS A 10 40.73 6.15 4.46
C LYS A 10 39.34 6.71 4.19
N GLY A 11 39.15 8.02 4.12
CA GLY A 11 37.85 8.65 3.83
C GLY A 11 37.32 8.36 2.42
N ARG A 12 38.20 8.02 1.45
CA ARG A 12 37.80 7.73 0.07
C ARG A 12 37.43 6.27 -0.16
N GLN A 13 37.77 5.37 0.76
CA GLN A 13 37.42 3.95 0.70
C GLN A 13 36.14 3.63 1.44
N GLU A 14 35.75 4.41 2.44
CA GLU A 14 34.46 4.26 3.13
C GLU A 14 33.27 4.75 2.28
N ASP A 15 33.49 5.83 1.49
CA ASP A 15 32.44 6.39 0.61
C ASP A 15 32.10 5.48 -0.59
N LYS A 16 33.03 4.58 -0.99
CA LYS A 16 32.77 3.57 -2.03
C LYS A 16 32.08 2.32 -1.48
N ARG A 17 32.23 2.01 -0.18
CA ARG A 17 31.57 0.85 0.44
C ARG A 17 30.11 1.12 0.84
N THR A 18 29.77 2.38 1.13
CA THR A 18 28.40 2.80 1.41
C THR A 18 27.56 2.87 0.13
N ARG A 19 28.12 3.36 -1.00
CA ARG A 19 27.40 3.37 -2.28
C ARG A 19 27.10 1.97 -2.84
N GLY A 20 27.98 1.00 -2.66
CA GLY A 20 27.73 -0.38 -3.10
C GLY A 20 26.69 -1.14 -2.27
N ARG A 21 26.34 -0.66 -1.06
CA ARG A 21 25.30 -1.27 -0.23
C ARG A 21 23.92 -0.65 -0.43
N GLU A 22 23.85 0.54 -1.02
CA GLU A 22 22.58 1.18 -1.37
C GLU A 22 21.94 0.52 -2.59
N ASP A 23 22.74 0.09 -3.57
CA ASP A 23 22.23 -0.57 -4.79
C ASP A 23 21.68 -1.99 -4.51
N GLU A 24 22.20 -2.71 -3.52
CA GLU A 24 21.69 -4.04 -3.14
C GLU A 24 20.33 -3.98 -2.39
N ARG A 25 19.97 -2.85 -1.79
CA ARG A 25 18.64 -2.68 -1.16
C ARG A 25 17.51 -2.52 -2.17
N TYR A 26 17.84 -2.32 -3.44
CA TYR A 26 16.85 -2.15 -4.51
C TYR A 26 16.51 -3.46 -5.23
N ALA A 27 17.10 -4.59 -4.83
CA ALA A 27 16.72 -5.91 -5.34
C ALA A 27 15.34 -6.31 -4.83
N LEU A 28 14.33 -5.81 -5.48
CA LEU A 28 12.93 -6.20 -5.29
C LEU A 28 12.69 -7.49 -6.06
N LEU A 29 12.08 -8.48 -5.41
CA LEU A 29 11.53 -9.75 -5.92
C LEU A 29 12.19 -10.29 -7.20
N PRO A 30 12.49 -11.57 -7.34
CA PRO A 30 13.04 -12.11 -8.57
C PRO A 30 12.02 -11.88 -9.70
N SER A 31 12.26 -10.84 -10.51
CA SER A 31 11.43 -10.53 -11.67
C SER A 31 11.76 -11.50 -12.79
N SER A 32 11.09 -12.64 -12.82
CA SER A 32 11.05 -13.52 -13.99
C SER A 32 10.03 -13.07 -15.04
N LEU A 33 9.30 -11.98 -14.79
CA LEU A 33 8.32 -11.39 -15.71
C LEU A 33 8.78 -9.99 -16.14
N PRO A 34 8.67 -9.64 -17.43
CA PRO A 34 8.92 -8.28 -17.89
C PRO A 34 7.99 -7.30 -17.15
N PRO A 35 8.42 -6.03 -16.94
CA PRO A 35 7.57 -5.04 -16.31
C PRO A 35 6.28 -4.92 -17.13
N PHE A 36 5.19 -5.37 -16.55
CA PHE A 36 3.87 -5.27 -17.13
C PHE A 36 3.32 -3.89 -16.78
N PHE A 37 3.28 -2.98 -17.75
CA PHE A 37 2.46 -1.79 -17.64
C PHE A 37 1.03 -2.17 -18.00
N PRO A 38 0.05 -1.86 -17.16
CA PRO A 38 -1.32 -2.17 -17.49
C PRO A 38 -1.75 -1.27 -18.65
N SER A 39 -1.83 -1.82 -19.83
CA SER A 39 -2.43 -1.14 -20.99
C SER A 39 -3.97 -1.14 -20.95
N SER A 40 -4.57 -1.74 -19.92
CA SER A 40 -6.02 -1.84 -19.74
C SER A 40 -6.38 -2.14 -18.28
N PRO A 41 -7.57 -1.72 -17.83
CA PRO A 41 -8.11 -2.09 -16.53
C PRO A 41 -8.12 -3.63 -16.30
N PRO A 42 -8.08 -4.07 -15.03
CA PRO A 42 -8.25 -5.49 -14.72
C PRO A 42 -9.57 -6.02 -15.33
N PRO A 43 -9.57 -7.19 -15.96
CA PRO A 43 -10.83 -7.79 -16.42
C PRO A 43 -11.73 -8.14 -15.21
N PRO A 44 -13.05 -8.29 -15.41
CA PRO A 44 -13.95 -8.72 -14.35
C PRO A 44 -13.44 -9.98 -13.63
N GLY A 45 -13.46 -9.96 -12.30
CA GLY A 45 -12.92 -11.06 -11.48
C GLY A 45 -11.41 -11.06 -11.29
N ALA A 46 -10.68 -10.09 -11.83
CA ALA A 46 -9.26 -9.91 -11.56
C ALA A 46 -9.00 -8.66 -10.72
N VAL A 47 -7.94 -8.71 -9.90
CA VAL A 47 -7.42 -7.57 -9.15
C VAL A 47 -5.94 -7.41 -9.45
N HIS A 48 -5.52 -6.18 -9.72
CA HIS A 48 -4.11 -5.82 -9.85
C HIS A 48 -3.64 -5.12 -8.57
N ILE A 49 -2.53 -5.58 -8.01
CA ILE A 49 -1.88 -5.04 -6.83
C ILE A 49 -0.51 -4.50 -7.23
N TRP A 50 -0.21 -3.28 -6.81
CA TRP A 50 1.08 -2.64 -7.02
C TRP A 50 1.70 -2.23 -5.69
N TYR A 51 2.99 -2.50 -5.54
CA TYR A 51 3.79 -2.03 -4.43
C TYR A 51 4.77 -0.97 -4.92
N ALA A 52 4.87 0.14 -4.20
CA ALA A 52 5.83 1.20 -4.54
C ALA A 52 6.59 1.65 -3.30
N ARG A 53 7.91 1.82 -3.43
CA ARG A 53 8.72 2.48 -2.41
C ARG A 53 8.40 3.97 -2.38
N LEU A 54 8.34 4.56 -1.17
CA LEU A 54 8.01 5.96 -0.98
C LEU A 54 9.24 6.88 -0.89
N ASP A 55 10.43 6.30 -0.83
CA ASP A 55 11.70 7.03 -0.80
C ASP A 55 12.57 6.71 -2.04
N PRO A 56 12.06 6.98 -3.28
CA PRO A 56 12.83 6.82 -4.49
C PRO A 56 13.85 7.96 -4.68
N PRO A 57 14.76 7.90 -5.67
CA PRO A 57 15.66 9.00 -6.03
C PRO A 57 14.92 10.31 -6.32
N ASP A 58 15.60 11.47 -6.12
CA ASP A 58 15.00 12.80 -6.28
C ASP A 58 14.39 13.05 -7.67
N SER A 59 15.00 12.51 -8.71
CA SER A 59 14.46 12.60 -10.06
C SER A 59 13.06 11.99 -10.18
N ALA A 60 12.84 10.84 -9.56
CA ALA A 60 11.54 10.18 -9.56
C ALA A 60 10.52 10.93 -8.69
N VAL A 61 10.95 11.54 -7.59
CA VAL A 61 10.07 12.42 -6.81
C VAL A 61 9.61 13.61 -7.62
N ALA A 62 10.53 14.29 -8.33
CA ALA A 62 10.20 15.41 -9.19
C ALA A 62 9.19 15.01 -10.30
N GLN A 63 9.35 13.82 -10.88
CA GLN A 63 8.38 13.29 -11.86
C GLN A 63 7.00 13.07 -11.24
N CYS A 64 6.93 12.51 -10.02
CA CYS A 64 5.67 12.38 -9.29
C CYS A 64 5.03 13.75 -9.00
N GLU A 65 5.82 14.73 -8.55
CA GLU A 65 5.36 16.07 -8.25
C GLU A 65 4.74 16.80 -9.45
N GLN A 66 5.29 16.59 -10.65
CA GLN A 66 4.76 17.18 -11.89
C GLN A 66 3.34 16.73 -12.22
N THR A 67 2.89 15.61 -11.69
CA THR A 67 1.54 15.10 -11.94
C THR A 67 0.49 15.59 -10.93
N LEU A 68 0.92 16.22 -9.83
CA LEU A 68 0.04 16.61 -8.73
C LEU A 68 -0.90 17.76 -9.12
N SER A 69 -2.15 17.65 -8.72
CA SER A 69 -3.14 18.72 -8.86
C SER A 69 -2.93 19.85 -7.84
N ALA A 70 -3.59 20.98 -8.04
CA ALA A 70 -3.45 22.15 -7.17
C ALA A 70 -3.85 21.88 -5.70
N ASP A 71 -4.89 21.08 -5.47
CA ASP A 71 -5.35 20.68 -4.15
C ASP A 71 -4.37 19.71 -3.47
N GLU A 72 -3.74 18.79 -4.23
CA GLU A 72 -2.69 17.93 -3.73
C GLU A 72 -1.43 18.72 -3.36
N TRP A 73 -1.04 19.70 -4.15
CA TRP A 73 0.02 20.64 -3.80
C TRP A 73 -0.32 21.46 -2.55
N ALA A 74 -1.57 21.92 -2.41
CA ALA A 74 -2.01 22.62 -1.21
C ALA A 74 -1.92 21.70 0.04
N ARG A 75 -2.27 20.42 -0.10
CA ARG A 75 -2.14 19.44 0.97
C ARG A 75 -0.68 19.14 1.30
N LEU A 76 0.19 18.98 0.29
CA LEU A 76 1.62 18.73 0.44
C LEU A 76 2.30 19.82 1.28
N ARG A 77 1.98 21.10 1.04
CA ARG A 77 2.53 22.24 1.79
C ARG A 77 2.11 22.29 3.25
N ARG A 78 1.15 21.49 3.69
CA ARG A 78 0.66 21.43 5.08
C ARG A 78 1.39 20.40 5.93
N PHE A 79 2.20 19.53 5.33
CA PHE A 79 3.00 18.58 6.10
C PHE A 79 4.09 19.31 6.92
N HIS A 80 4.21 18.89 8.17
CA HIS A 80 5.21 19.46 9.07
C HIS A 80 6.62 18.96 8.76
N PHE A 81 6.74 17.68 8.41
CA PHE A 81 8.03 17.05 8.10
C PHE A 81 8.22 16.89 6.59
N ALA A 82 9.40 17.29 6.09
CA ALA A 82 9.75 17.20 4.68
C ALA A 82 9.67 15.76 4.14
N ARG A 83 10.05 14.77 4.98
CA ARG A 83 9.93 13.35 4.64
C ARG A 83 8.48 12.97 4.32
N ASP A 84 7.54 13.39 5.14
CA ASP A 84 6.13 13.00 4.98
C ASP A 84 5.50 13.71 3.78
N ALA A 85 5.89 14.97 3.52
CA ALA A 85 5.54 15.69 2.30
C ALA A 85 6.05 14.96 1.05
N ARG A 86 7.32 14.54 1.06
CA ARG A 86 7.95 13.79 -0.02
C ARG A 86 7.23 12.45 -0.27
N ARG A 87 6.97 11.66 0.77
CA ARG A 87 6.25 10.39 0.66
C ARG A 87 4.82 10.57 0.16
N TYR A 88 4.16 11.65 0.58
CA TYR A 88 2.84 12.00 0.05
C TYR A 88 2.89 12.30 -1.45
N ALA A 89 3.87 13.09 -1.92
CA ALA A 89 4.05 13.40 -3.34
C ALA A 89 4.26 12.13 -4.16
N VAL A 90 5.16 11.25 -3.71
CA VAL A 90 5.44 9.97 -4.38
C VAL A 90 4.20 9.08 -4.41
N ARG A 91 3.53 8.91 -3.27
CA ARG A 91 2.31 8.10 -3.18
C ARG A 91 1.22 8.58 -4.14
N ARG A 92 1.01 9.89 -4.24
CA ARG A 92 0.00 10.48 -5.13
C ARG A 92 0.43 10.41 -6.59
N GLY A 93 1.69 10.72 -6.89
CA GLY A 93 2.23 10.65 -8.24
C GLY A 93 2.16 9.22 -8.79
N VAL A 94 2.57 8.21 -8.04
CA VAL A 94 2.44 6.81 -8.44
C VAL A 94 0.98 6.43 -8.72
N LEU A 95 0.04 6.83 -7.84
CA LEU A 95 -1.39 6.59 -8.10
C LEU A 95 -1.84 7.20 -9.43
N ARG A 96 -1.42 8.43 -9.72
CA ARG A 96 -1.77 9.12 -10.95
C ARG A 96 -1.16 8.47 -12.19
N HIS A 97 0.09 8.00 -12.12
CA HIS A 97 0.70 7.24 -13.20
C HIS A 97 -0.05 5.94 -13.47
N LEU A 98 -0.30 5.13 -12.43
CA LEU A 98 -1.04 3.88 -12.58
C LEU A 98 -2.45 4.09 -13.15
N LEU A 99 -3.17 5.09 -12.66
CA LEU A 99 -4.50 5.43 -13.20
C LEU A 99 -4.42 5.99 -14.62
N GLY A 100 -3.43 6.81 -14.93
CA GLY A 100 -3.19 7.31 -16.27
C GLY A 100 -2.98 6.19 -17.27
N ASP A 101 -2.17 5.19 -16.92
CA ASP A 101 -1.93 4.01 -17.76
C ASP A 101 -3.21 3.19 -17.96
N TYR A 102 -3.98 2.92 -16.88
CA TYR A 102 -5.26 2.20 -16.98
C TYR A 102 -6.32 2.92 -17.79
N LEU A 103 -6.34 4.24 -17.74
CA LEU A 103 -7.37 5.08 -18.38
C LEU A 103 -6.91 5.65 -19.74
N ALA A 104 -5.65 5.38 -20.13
CA ALA A 104 -5.01 5.93 -21.32
C ALA A 104 -5.09 7.48 -21.42
N ILE A 105 -4.84 8.16 -20.29
CA ILE A 105 -4.80 9.63 -20.18
C ILE A 105 -3.51 10.09 -19.49
N PRO A 106 -3.07 11.34 -19.69
CA PRO A 106 -1.96 11.89 -18.94
C PRO A 106 -2.20 11.82 -17.42
N PRO A 107 -1.20 11.41 -16.61
CA PRO A 107 -1.35 11.31 -15.15
C PRO A 107 -1.86 12.59 -14.46
N ALA A 108 -1.50 13.75 -14.98
CA ALA A 108 -1.96 15.05 -14.48
C ALA A 108 -3.47 15.30 -14.70
N GLU A 109 -4.07 14.63 -15.68
CA GLU A 109 -5.50 14.78 -16.02
C GLU A 109 -6.41 13.87 -15.19
N VAL A 110 -5.84 12.95 -14.39
CA VAL A 110 -6.64 12.11 -13.48
C VAL A 110 -7.32 12.99 -12.44
N ALA A 111 -8.65 13.03 -12.47
CA ALA A 111 -9.46 13.83 -11.55
C ALA A 111 -10.07 12.97 -10.45
N PHE A 112 -10.02 13.47 -9.20
CA PHE A 112 -10.56 12.79 -8.04
C PHE A 112 -11.72 13.55 -7.40
N VAL A 113 -12.64 12.80 -6.83
CA VAL A 113 -13.59 13.24 -5.81
C VAL A 113 -13.26 12.57 -4.50
N TYR A 114 -13.63 13.19 -3.39
CA TYR A 114 -13.33 12.68 -2.05
C TYR A 114 -14.62 12.44 -1.28
N GLY A 115 -14.77 11.23 -0.77
CA GLY A 115 -15.86 10.87 0.12
C GLY A 115 -15.71 11.51 1.52
N PRO A 116 -16.69 11.30 2.42
CA PRO A 116 -16.69 11.87 3.78
C PRO A 116 -15.40 11.55 4.56
N GLN A 117 -14.82 10.37 4.35
CA GLN A 117 -13.60 9.92 5.01
C GLN A 117 -12.32 10.23 4.20
N GLN A 118 -12.40 11.19 3.27
CA GLN A 118 -11.28 11.60 2.41
C GLN A 118 -10.73 10.44 1.54
N LYS A 119 -11.50 9.35 1.35
CA LYS A 119 -11.17 8.28 0.39
C LYS A 119 -11.29 8.85 -1.01
N PRO A 120 -10.23 8.81 -1.84
CA PRO A 120 -10.30 9.27 -3.22
C PRO A 120 -11.07 8.26 -4.08
N ALA A 121 -11.87 8.78 -5.01
CA ALA A 121 -12.50 8.04 -6.10
C ALA A 121 -12.33 8.82 -7.40
N LEU A 122 -12.49 8.18 -8.56
CA LEU A 122 -12.45 8.88 -9.85
C LEU A 122 -13.64 9.84 -9.96
N ALA A 123 -13.38 11.05 -10.44
CA ALA A 123 -14.44 12.00 -10.80
C ALA A 123 -15.09 11.62 -12.15
N ALA A 124 -16.31 12.08 -12.42
CA ALA A 124 -16.91 11.99 -13.74
C ALA A 124 -16.10 12.81 -14.77
N PRO A 125 -15.95 12.36 -16.04
CA PRO A 125 -16.51 11.11 -16.60
C PRO A 125 -15.69 9.85 -16.30
N LEU A 126 -14.50 9.94 -15.69
CA LEU A 126 -13.59 8.80 -15.46
C LEU A 126 -14.24 7.70 -14.60
N ALA A 127 -15.15 8.07 -13.70
CA ALA A 127 -15.90 7.13 -12.87
C ALA A 127 -16.78 6.16 -13.71
N GLU A 128 -17.20 6.56 -14.91
CA GLU A 128 -18.03 5.75 -15.81
C GLU A 128 -17.29 4.55 -16.40
N THR A 129 -15.95 4.54 -16.32
CA THR A 129 -15.14 3.39 -16.71
C THR A 129 -15.35 2.17 -15.83
N GLY A 130 -15.94 2.35 -14.65
CA GLY A 130 -16.11 1.29 -13.65
C GLY A 130 -14.81 0.83 -13.00
N LEU A 131 -13.69 1.55 -13.20
CA LEU A 131 -12.43 1.24 -12.52
C LEU A 131 -12.50 1.72 -11.07
N HIS A 132 -12.38 0.78 -10.14
CA HIS A 132 -12.25 1.03 -8.70
C HIS A 132 -10.80 0.88 -8.27
N PHE A 133 -10.40 1.69 -7.30
CA PHE A 133 -9.08 1.58 -6.70
C PHE A 133 -9.13 1.85 -5.19
N ASN A 134 -8.12 1.35 -4.52
CA ASN A 134 -7.83 1.68 -3.12
C ASN A 134 -6.32 1.67 -2.89
N LEU A 135 -5.84 2.40 -1.87
CA LEU A 135 -4.43 2.45 -1.52
C LEU A 135 -4.22 2.53 -0.01
N SER A 136 -3.06 2.06 0.43
CA SER A 136 -2.56 2.23 1.80
C SER A 136 -1.05 2.41 1.78
N ASP A 137 -0.50 2.92 2.86
CA ASP A 137 0.94 3.02 3.07
C ASP A 137 1.30 2.80 4.54
N SER A 138 2.45 2.16 4.76
CA SER A 138 3.07 1.98 6.07
C SER A 138 4.59 1.99 5.91
N GLY A 139 5.30 2.73 6.79
CA GLY A 139 6.75 2.86 6.68
C GLY A 139 7.18 3.45 5.33
N GLU A 140 7.99 2.72 4.60
CA GLU A 140 8.56 3.12 3.30
C GLU A 140 7.79 2.53 2.09
N MET A 141 6.67 1.89 2.31
CA MET A 141 5.95 1.16 1.27
C MET A 141 4.51 1.64 1.12
N ALA A 142 4.07 1.78 -0.12
CA ALA A 142 2.65 1.93 -0.47
C ALA A 142 2.16 0.72 -1.26
N VAL A 143 0.89 0.39 -1.08
CA VAL A 143 0.15 -0.61 -1.85
C VAL A 143 -1.03 0.04 -2.55
N TYR A 144 -1.28 -0.37 -3.79
CA TYR A 144 -2.40 0.08 -4.61
C TYR A 144 -3.13 -1.13 -5.15
N ALA A 145 -4.45 -1.13 -5.05
CA ALA A 145 -5.30 -2.17 -5.60
C ALA A 145 -6.25 -1.57 -6.64
N PHE A 146 -6.46 -2.31 -7.75
CA PHE A 146 -7.35 -1.92 -8.85
C PHE A 146 -8.25 -3.08 -9.23
N ALA A 147 -9.54 -2.81 -9.43
CA ALA A 147 -10.54 -3.79 -9.88
C ALA A 147 -11.60 -3.11 -10.75
N ALA A 148 -12.22 -3.87 -11.65
CA ALA A 148 -13.34 -3.41 -12.44
C ALA A 148 -14.67 -3.81 -11.80
N GLY A 149 -15.63 -2.88 -11.73
CA GLY A 149 -17.03 -3.11 -11.39
C GLY A 149 -17.32 -3.57 -9.97
N GLN A 150 -16.37 -3.43 -9.03
CA GLN A 150 -16.57 -3.76 -7.63
C GLN A 150 -15.75 -2.87 -6.69
N ALA A 151 -16.29 -2.62 -5.49
CA ALA A 151 -15.55 -1.96 -4.43
C ALA A 151 -14.48 -2.89 -3.88
N ILE A 152 -13.32 -2.30 -3.55
CA ILE A 152 -12.17 -2.99 -2.97
C ILE A 152 -11.57 -2.17 -1.83
N GLY A 153 -10.88 -2.86 -0.92
CA GLY A 153 -10.05 -2.26 0.11
C GLY A 153 -8.72 -2.99 0.20
N VAL A 154 -7.65 -2.25 0.38
CA VAL A 154 -6.30 -2.80 0.56
C VAL A 154 -5.63 -2.13 1.74
N ASP A 155 -4.87 -2.89 2.49
CA ASP A 155 -4.05 -2.37 3.57
C ASP A 155 -2.69 -3.03 3.62
N ILE A 156 -1.69 -2.29 4.15
CA ILE A 156 -0.31 -2.75 4.34
C ILE A 156 0.22 -2.24 5.67
N GLU A 157 0.97 -3.09 6.39
CA GLU A 157 1.58 -2.76 7.67
C GLU A 157 3.04 -3.21 7.72
N GLU A 158 3.92 -2.28 8.09
CA GLU A 158 5.33 -2.57 8.34
C GLU A 158 5.48 -3.39 9.63
N HIS A 159 6.29 -4.45 9.57
CA HIS A 159 6.57 -5.27 10.76
C HIS A 159 7.45 -4.49 11.74
N ARG A 160 6.93 -4.32 12.93
CA ARG A 160 7.59 -3.66 14.06
C ARG A 160 7.08 -4.26 15.36
N ASP A 161 7.83 -4.07 16.43
CA ASP A 161 7.37 -4.46 17.75
C ASP A 161 6.16 -3.60 18.17
N TYR A 162 5.14 -4.31 18.65
CA TYR A 162 3.93 -3.72 19.22
C TYR A 162 3.73 -4.26 20.65
N PRO A 163 4.39 -3.68 21.66
CA PRO A 163 4.29 -4.16 23.05
C PRO A 163 2.83 -4.20 23.55
N ASP A 164 2.02 -3.27 23.06
CA ASP A 164 0.60 -3.15 23.45
C ASP A 164 -0.35 -3.95 22.54
N ALA A 165 0.16 -4.84 21.68
CA ALA A 165 -0.63 -5.60 20.70
C ALA A 165 -1.85 -6.28 21.31
N ARG A 166 -1.68 -6.94 22.48
CA ARG A 166 -2.78 -7.63 23.18
C ARG A 166 -3.82 -6.66 23.72
N GLN A 167 -3.41 -5.52 24.27
CA GLN A 167 -4.34 -4.49 24.77
C GLN A 167 -5.13 -3.85 23.63
N LEU A 168 -4.44 -3.54 22.52
CA LEU A 168 -5.08 -2.99 21.32
C LEU A 168 -6.06 -4.00 20.70
N ALA A 169 -5.71 -5.28 20.69
CA ALA A 169 -6.60 -6.33 20.21
C ALA A 169 -7.87 -6.42 21.07
N GLN A 170 -7.77 -6.37 22.40
CA GLN A 170 -8.95 -6.34 23.28
C GLN A 170 -9.86 -5.15 22.99
N ARG A 171 -9.29 -4.01 22.61
CA ARG A 171 -10.03 -2.78 22.35
C ARG A 171 -10.67 -2.72 20.97
N PHE A 172 -10.04 -3.29 19.95
CA PHE A 172 -10.42 -3.08 18.56
C PHE A 172 -10.82 -4.36 17.81
N PHE A 173 -10.42 -5.53 18.28
CA PHE A 173 -10.71 -6.79 17.61
C PHE A 173 -11.96 -7.46 18.18
N SER A 174 -12.56 -8.36 17.40
CA SER A 174 -13.61 -9.21 17.93
C SER A 174 -13.07 -10.11 19.06
N PRO A 175 -13.93 -10.61 19.96
CA PRO A 175 -13.49 -11.50 21.03
C PRO A 175 -12.71 -12.72 20.52
N VAL A 176 -13.12 -13.29 19.40
CA VAL A 176 -12.48 -14.46 18.78
C VAL A 176 -11.06 -14.14 18.28
N GLU A 177 -10.87 -12.99 17.66
CA GLU A 177 -9.56 -12.54 17.21
C GLU A 177 -8.63 -12.20 18.37
N ALA A 178 -9.16 -11.54 19.40
CA ALA A 178 -8.40 -11.21 20.60
C ALA A 178 -7.95 -12.48 21.33
N GLU A 179 -8.82 -13.47 21.50
CA GLU A 179 -8.48 -14.76 22.10
C GLU A 179 -7.40 -15.49 21.28
N TRP A 180 -7.57 -15.54 19.96
CA TRP A 180 -6.58 -16.14 19.08
C TRP A 180 -5.21 -15.45 19.19
N LEU A 181 -5.19 -14.11 19.27
CA LEU A 181 -3.95 -13.34 19.42
C LEU A 181 -3.27 -13.59 20.77
N TYR A 182 -4.05 -13.71 21.85
CA TYR A 182 -3.52 -14.02 23.17
C TYR A 182 -2.79 -15.37 23.24
N ALA A 183 -3.22 -16.34 22.44
CA ALA A 183 -2.59 -17.66 22.33
C ALA A 183 -1.27 -17.63 21.54
N GLN A 184 -0.92 -16.52 20.87
CA GLN A 184 0.33 -16.46 20.13
C GLN A 184 1.53 -16.24 21.08
N PRO A 185 2.62 -17.03 20.91
CA PRO A 185 3.83 -16.83 21.71
C PRO A 185 4.58 -15.56 21.27
N GLU A 186 5.29 -14.93 22.21
CA GLU A 186 6.27 -13.91 21.87
C GLU A 186 7.47 -14.53 21.13
N PRO A 187 8.05 -13.90 20.10
CA PRO A 187 7.78 -12.55 19.58
C PRO A 187 6.71 -12.50 18.46
N GLN A 188 5.93 -13.54 18.23
CA GLN A 188 4.99 -13.64 17.11
C GLN A 188 3.73 -12.78 17.30
N THR A 189 3.45 -12.32 18.52
CA THR A 189 2.24 -11.55 18.86
C THR A 189 2.12 -10.26 18.04
N SER A 190 3.21 -9.51 17.91
CA SER A 190 3.22 -8.26 17.11
C SER A 190 2.89 -8.51 15.64
N LEU A 191 3.49 -9.55 15.05
CA LEU A 191 3.22 -9.90 13.65
C LEU A 191 1.77 -10.39 13.46
N ALA A 192 1.27 -11.19 14.38
CA ALA A 192 -0.11 -11.67 14.35
C ALA A 192 -1.12 -10.50 14.45
N PHE A 193 -0.82 -9.53 15.33
CA PHE A 193 -1.61 -8.31 15.46
C PHE A 193 -1.63 -7.51 14.14
N LEU A 194 -0.47 -7.24 13.54
CA LEU A 194 -0.37 -6.47 12.30
C LEU A 194 -1.08 -7.14 11.12
N ARG A 195 -1.02 -8.47 11.02
CA ARG A 195 -1.77 -9.24 10.01
C ARG A 195 -3.28 -9.12 10.20
N CYS A 196 -3.75 -9.26 11.43
CA CYS A 196 -5.17 -9.09 11.74
C CYS A 196 -5.62 -7.66 11.45
N TRP A 197 -4.82 -6.67 11.87
CA TRP A 197 -5.08 -5.26 11.63
C TRP A 197 -5.21 -4.96 10.14
N ALA A 198 -4.24 -5.36 9.32
CA ALA A 198 -4.29 -5.18 7.87
C ALA A 198 -5.54 -5.80 7.23
N CYS A 199 -5.96 -6.99 7.67
CA CYS A 199 -7.19 -7.61 7.20
C CYS A 199 -8.43 -6.79 7.56
N LYS A 200 -8.52 -6.31 8.79
CA LYS A 200 -9.66 -5.50 9.27
C LYS A 200 -9.74 -4.16 8.56
N GLU A 201 -8.60 -3.47 8.42
CA GLU A 201 -8.52 -2.20 7.69
C GLU A 201 -8.89 -2.37 6.20
N ALA A 202 -8.47 -3.46 5.56
CA ALA A 202 -8.88 -3.77 4.19
C ALA A 202 -10.41 -3.93 4.07
N VAL A 203 -11.08 -4.56 5.05
CA VAL A 203 -12.54 -4.67 5.08
C VAL A 203 -13.19 -3.29 5.23
N VAL A 204 -12.73 -2.49 6.19
CA VAL A 204 -13.25 -1.13 6.44
C VAL A 204 -13.08 -0.22 5.22
N LYS A 205 -11.94 -0.32 4.55
CA LYS A 205 -11.67 0.43 3.32
C LYS A 205 -12.54 -0.01 2.16
N ALA A 206 -12.90 -1.29 2.07
CA ALA A 206 -13.84 -1.79 1.06
C ALA A 206 -15.26 -1.28 1.30
N LEU A 207 -15.69 -1.19 2.57
CA LEU A 207 -16.98 -0.58 2.97
C LEU A 207 -17.07 0.89 2.57
N GLY A 208 -15.98 1.62 2.67
CA GLY A 208 -15.97 3.06 2.43
C GLY A 208 -16.30 3.91 3.66
N ASP A 209 -16.64 3.29 4.80
CA ASP A 209 -17.11 3.96 6.02
C ASP A 209 -15.98 4.52 6.90
N GLY A 210 -14.71 4.23 6.53
CA GLY A 210 -13.53 4.66 7.30
C GLY A 210 -13.47 4.02 8.69
N LEU A 211 -12.62 4.58 9.57
CA LEU A 211 -12.42 4.12 10.96
C LEU A 211 -13.67 4.16 11.87
N MET A 212 -14.81 4.62 11.35
CA MET A 212 -16.09 4.61 12.09
C MET A 212 -16.79 3.24 12.07
N ALA A 213 -16.31 2.30 11.23
CA ALA A 213 -16.82 0.94 11.27
C ALA A 213 -16.43 0.28 12.61
N PRO A 214 -17.40 -0.33 13.31
CA PRO A 214 -17.12 -0.98 14.59
C PRO A 214 -16.31 -2.27 14.33
N LEU A 215 -14.98 -2.15 14.43
CA LEU A 215 -14.06 -3.26 14.18
C LEU A 215 -14.36 -4.51 15.01
N GLN A 216 -14.98 -4.36 16.17
CA GLN A 216 -15.33 -5.49 17.04
C GLN A 216 -16.54 -6.30 16.55
N GLU A 217 -17.36 -5.74 15.64
CA GLU A 217 -18.61 -6.38 15.19
C GLU A 217 -18.41 -7.44 14.13
N PHE A 218 -17.21 -7.55 13.57
CA PHE A 218 -16.88 -8.60 12.60
C PHE A 218 -15.56 -9.28 12.91
N THR A 219 -15.43 -10.52 12.49
CA THR A 219 -14.21 -11.32 12.66
C THR A 219 -13.59 -11.63 11.29
N VAL A 220 -12.29 -11.41 11.15
CA VAL A 220 -11.50 -11.94 10.05
C VAL A 220 -10.62 -13.07 10.54
N ALA A 221 -11.02 -14.31 10.30
CA ALA A 221 -10.24 -15.49 10.65
C ALA A 221 -9.07 -15.66 9.66
N HIS A 222 -8.09 -14.74 9.73
CA HIS A 222 -6.93 -14.69 8.83
C HIS A 222 -5.94 -15.85 9.03
N TRP A 223 -6.07 -16.59 10.13
CA TRP A 223 -5.32 -17.82 10.40
C TRP A 223 -5.86 -19.06 9.68
N GLN A 224 -7.01 -18.94 9.02
CA GLN A 224 -7.55 -19.97 8.14
C GLN A 224 -7.04 -19.78 6.72
N SER A 225 -7.05 -20.84 5.92
CA SER A 225 -6.68 -20.79 4.50
C SER A 225 -7.81 -21.39 3.64
N PRO A 226 -8.52 -20.59 2.85
CA PRO A 226 -8.44 -19.13 2.75
C PRO A 226 -8.94 -18.42 4.02
N PRO A 227 -8.56 -17.14 4.25
CA PRO A 227 -9.12 -16.32 5.32
C PRO A 227 -10.65 -16.22 5.21
N ARG A 228 -11.33 -16.19 6.36
CA ARG A 228 -12.80 -16.12 6.39
C ARG A 228 -13.25 -14.83 7.07
N LEU A 229 -14.13 -14.10 6.39
CA LEU A 229 -14.85 -12.98 6.97
C LEU A 229 -16.15 -13.50 7.59
N LEU A 230 -16.31 -13.31 8.89
CA LEU A 230 -17.52 -13.64 9.63
C LEU A 230 -18.20 -12.33 10.03
N TRP A 231 -19.27 -12.02 9.34
CA TRP A 231 -20.06 -10.81 9.58
C TRP A 231 -21.47 -11.20 10.01
N PRO A 232 -22.06 -10.51 11.02
CA PRO A 232 -23.43 -10.80 11.45
C PRO A 232 -24.49 -10.50 10.40
N ALA A 233 -24.21 -9.60 9.46
CA ALA A 233 -25.17 -9.20 8.43
C ALA A 233 -25.12 -10.12 7.22
N ALA A 234 -26.30 -10.54 6.74
CA ALA A 234 -26.46 -11.39 5.54
C ALA A 234 -25.87 -10.80 4.24
N ALA A 235 -25.51 -9.49 4.25
CA ALA A 235 -25.00 -8.78 3.10
C ALA A 235 -23.52 -9.12 2.71
N ALA A 236 -22.77 -9.79 3.59
CA ALA A 236 -21.34 -10.03 3.37
C ALA A 236 -21.01 -11.43 2.83
N THR A 237 -21.99 -12.20 2.35
CA THR A 237 -21.77 -13.59 1.91
C THR A 237 -20.88 -13.71 0.65
N GLU A 238 -20.76 -12.64 -0.12
CA GLU A 238 -19.91 -12.59 -1.32
C GLU A 238 -18.54 -11.98 -1.07
N TRP A 239 -18.32 -11.37 0.09
CA TRP A 239 -17.07 -10.70 0.39
C TRP A 239 -15.95 -11.69 0.71
N SER A 240 -14.77 -11.39 0.21
CA SER A 240 -13.58 -12.21 0.41
C SER A 240 -12.42 -11.38 0.93
N VAL A 241 -11.67 -11.97 1.86
CA VAL A 241 -10.40 -11.42 2.34
C VAL A 241 -9.27 -12.28 1.82
N HIS A 242 -8.22 -11.64 1.32
CA HIS A 242 -7.04 -12.29 0.76
C HIS A 242 -5.79 -11.74 1.44
N LEU A 243 -4.94 -12.62 1.94
CA LEU A 243 -3.58 -12.23 2.32
C LEU A 243 -2.75 -12.05 1.06
N LEU A 244 -2.03 -10.95 0.98
CA LEU A 244 -1.14 -10.62 -0.13
C LEU A 244 0.31 -11.02 0.18
N ASN A 245 1.17 -10.96 -0.85
CA ASN A 245 2.60 -11.26 -0.75
C ASN A 245 3.44 -9.98 -0.89
N PRO A 246 3.39 -9.05 0.08
CA PRO A 246 4.15 -7.82 0.03
C PRO A 246 5.67 -8.10 0.13
N PRO A 247 6.53 -7.10 -0.16
CA PRO A 247 7.95 -7.19 0.14
C PRO A 247 8.21 -7.61 1.59
N ALA A 248 9.40 -8.19 1.84
CA ALA A 248 9.80 -8.63 3.17
C ALA A 248 9.59 -7.52 4.23
N ASN A 249 9.26 -7.93 5.45
CA ASN A 249 8.94 -7.06 6.59
C ASN A 249 7.63 -6.27 6.49
N TYR A 250 6.69 -6.71 5.64
CA TYR A 250 5.34 -6.16 5.57
C TYR A 250 4.29 -7.27 5.63
N SER A 251 3.12 -6.91 6.13
CA SER A 251 1.88 -7.69 5.99
C SER A 251 0.90 -6.86 5.18
N ALA A 252 0.20 -7.49 4.23
CA ALA A 252 -0.82 -6.79 3.47
C ALA A 252 -2.04 -7.68 3.23
N ALA A 253 -3.20 -7.05 3.11
CA ALA A 253 -4.46 -7.74 2.86
C ALA A 253 -5.32 -6.97 1.86
N LEU A 254 -6.09 -7.71 1.09
CA LEU A 254 -7.07 -7.22 0.13
C LEU A 254 -8.46 -7.72 0.55
N THR A 255 -9.45 -6.85 0.47
CA THR A 255 -10.87 -7.23 0.57
C THR A 255 -11.59 -6.88 -0.72
N THR A 256 -12.40 -7.81 -1.21
CA THR A 256 -13.24 -7.66 -2.39
C THR A 256 -14.70 -7.91 -2.03
N THR A 257 -15.61 -7.14 -2.65
CA THR A 257 -17.06 -7.24 -2.38
C THR A 257 -17.77 -8.26 -3.29
N ARG A 258 -17.02 -8.87 -4.20
CA ARG A 258 -17.45 -9.98 -5.07
C ARG A 258 -16.32 -10.98 -5.20
N PRO A 259 -16.61 -12.25 -5.53
CA PRO A 259 -15.59 -13.25 -5.77
C PRO A 259 -14.62 -12.83 -6.87
N ILE A 260 -13.35 -13.16 -6.68
CA ILE A 260 -12.29 -12.95 -7.66
C ILE A 260 -11.61 -14.26 -8.01
N THR A 261 -11.07 -14.32 -9.22
CA THR A 261 -10.39 -15.51 -9.75
C THR A 261 -8.88 -15.32 -9.82
N THR A 262 -8.41 -14.07 -9.88
CA THR A 262 -6.99 -13.77 -10.09
C THR A 262 -6.56 -12.52 -9.31
N ILE A 263 -5.45 -12.65 -8.60
CA ILE A 263 -4.69 -11.52 -8.05
C ILE A 263 -3.34 -11.47 -8.76
N ARG A 264 -2.99 -10.32 -9.32
CA ARG A 264 -1.65 -10.06 -9.88
C ARG A 264 -0.95 -9.05 -9.04
N GLU A 265 0.16 -9.45 -8.43
CA GLU A 265 0.99 -8.60 -7.57
C GLU A 265 2.26 -8.19 -8.29
N GLN A 266 2.60 -6.90 -8.26
CA GLN A 266 3.72 -6.33 -8.99
C GLN A 266 4.37 -5.18 -8.22
N SER A 267 5.63 -4.87 -8.55
CA SER A 267 6.34 -3.69 -8.04
C SER A 267 6.32 -2.57 -9.07
N PHE A 268 6.05 -1.35 -8.62
CA PHE A 268 6.16 -0.15 -9.42
C PHE A 268 7.65 0.23 -9.56
N LEU A 269 8.11 0.39 -10.80
CA LEU A 269 9.49 0.70 -11.12
C LEU A 269 9.61 2.15 -11.58
N PHE A 270 10.22 3.02 -10.79
CA PHE A 270 10.42 4.43 -11.12
C PHE A 270 11.28 4.67 -12.36
N ALA A 271 12.16 3.72 -12.70
CA ALA A 271 12.98 3.79 -13.93
C ALA A 271 12.15 3.79 -15.23
N THR A 272 10.89 3.47 -15.15
CA THR A 272 9.97 3.42 -16.29
C THR A 272 9.15 4.70 -16.47
N LEU A 273 9.26 5.63 -15.53
CA LEU A 273 8.65 6.94 -15.70
C LEU A 273 9.30 7.67 -16.89
N PRO A 274 8.52 8.37 -17.72
CA PRO A 274 9.08 9.15 -18.81
C PRO A 274 10.05 10.20 -18.27
N ASN A 275 11.19 10.37 -18.93
CA ASN A 275 12.11 11.45 -18.58
C ASN A 275 11.39 12.79 -18.74
N PRO A 276 11.64 13.76 -17.84
CA PRO A 276 11.01 15.08 -17.87
C PRO A 276 11.33 15.85 -19.14
#